data_5f668a8e79c4ce24f2a66fa229cf288e
#
_entry.id   5f668a8e79c4ce24f2a66fa229cf288e
#
_cell.length_a   1.000
_cell.length_b   1.000
_cell.length_c   1.000
_cell.angle_alpha   90.00
_cell.angle_beta   90.00
_cell.angle_gamma   90.00
#
_symmetry.space_group_name_H-M   'P 1'
#
loop_
_entity.id
_entity.type
_entity.pdbx_description
1 polymer ?
#
loop_
_entity_poly.entity_id
_entity_poly.type
_entity_poly.pdbx_seq_one_letter_code
_entity_poly.pdbx_strand_id
1 'polypeptide(L)'
;MITFATMKEQDSNSPIIHLQQQQLLLRMEYEYEKEEFKRQTENMGVARKVKRGLCWYPATPGRSYYNSLNQLVIEITHTENTDIEHNFEFGRPVCFFRQSADGKITYMNFTATVSYADETRMVAIMPGAGAVMEVQETDNLGVQLYFDETSYRTMFEALEDTLRSKGNRLAELRDILLGTSKAGFRELYPVRFPWLNSTQETAVNKVLCARDVAIVHGPPGTGKTTTLVEAIYETLHREPQVLVCAQSNTAVDWISEKLVDRGVNVLRIGNPTRVNDKMLSFTYERRFENHPLYPCLLYTSPSPRDLSTS
;
A
#
# COMPACT_ATOMS: atom_id res chain seq x y z
N MET A 1 -31.16 10.51 -6.04
CA MET A 1 -31.53 11.94 -5.96
C MET A 1 -30.99 12.45 -4.61
N ILE A 2 -29.75 12.95 -4.59
CA ILE A 2 -29.12 13.49 -3.37
C ILE A 2 -29.54 14.95 -3.29
N THR A 3 -30.33 15.26 -2.28
CA THR A 3 -30.87 16.60 -2.02
C THR A 3 -29.74 17.53 -1.56
N PHE A 4 -29.42 18.53 -2.35
CA PHE A 4 -28.63 19.67 -1.92
C PHE A 4 -29.47 20.49 -0.92
N ALA A 5 -29.49 20.06 0.33
CA ALA A 5 -30.11 20.82 1.40
C ALA A 5 -29.10 21.83 1.96
N THR A 6 -29.33 23.10 1.60
CA THR A 6 -28.97 24.32 2.35
C THR A 6 -27.61 24.30 3.07
N MET A 7 -26.51 24.44 2.32
CA MET A 7 -25.35 25.14 2.83
C MET A 7 -25.72 26.64 2.89
N LYS A 8 -25.88 27.16 4.11
CA LYS A 8 -25.88 28.61 4.34
C LYS A 8 -24.63 29.18 3.67
N GLU A 9 -24.74 30.31 3.01
CA GLU A 9 -23.65 31.15 2.52
C GLU A 9 -22.68 31.49 3.67
N GLN A 10 -21.84 30.54 4.04
CA GLN A 10 -20.65 30.74 4.84
C GLN A 10 -19.47 30.68 3.89
N ASP A 11 -18.90 31.85 3.61
CA ASP A 11 -17.65 32.09 2.89
C ASP A 11 -17.27 30.96 1.90
N SER A 12 -17.73 31.09 0.66
CA SER A 12 -17.41 30.18 -0.46
C SER A 12 -15.89 30.07 -0.75
N ASN A 13 -15.04 30.67 0.06
CA ASN A 13 -13.61 30.74 -0.05
C ASN A 13 -12.88 30.12 1.15
N SER A 14 -13.56 29.36 2.03
CA SER A 14 -12.90 28.67 3.12
C SER A 14 -12.07 27.49 2.57
N PRO A 15 -10.78 27.37 2.88
CA PRO A 15 -9.91 26.28 2.45
C PRO A 15 -10.43 24.89 2.85
N ILE A 16 -11.17 24.79 3.93
CA ILE A 16 -11.82 23.55 4.38
C ILE A 16 -12.87 23.08 3.37
N ILE A 17 -13.57 23.99 2.70
CA ILE A 17 -14.53 23.66 1.64
C ILE A 17 -13.82 22.95 0.48
N HIS A 18 -12.61 23.37 0.13
CA HIS A 18 -11.84 22.69 -0.92
C HIS A 18 -11.49 21.25 -0.54
N LEU A 19 -11.15 20.97 0.71
CA LEU A 19 -10.93 19.58 1.17
C LEU A 19 -12.22 18.75 1.18
N GLN A 20 -13.36 19.35 1.53
CA GLN A 20 -14.66 18.69 1.46
C GLN A 20 -15.04 18.39 0.00
N GLN A 21 -14.74 19.30 -0.92
CA GLN A 21 -14.91 19.07 -2.35
C GLN A 21 -14.01 17.93 -2.85
N GLN A 22 -12.73 17.88 -2.42
CA GLN A 22 -11.82 16.78 -2.74
C GLN A 22 -12.35 15.43 -2.21
N GLN A 23 -12.90 15.41 -1.01
CA GLN A 23 -13.51 14.20 -0.45
C GLN A 23 -14.73 13.74 -1.27
N LEU A 24 -15.54 14.67 -1.74
CA LEU A 24 -16.68 14.37 -2.61
C LEU A 24 -16.21 13.82 -3.97
N LEU A 25 -15.22 14.47 -4.59
CA LEU A 25 -14.65 14.04 -5.87
C LEU A 25 -14.02 12.65 -5.76
N LEU A 26 -13.27 12.39 -4.69
CA LEU A 26 -12.69 11.08 -4.41
C LEU A 26 -13.79 10.01 -4.24
N ARG A 27 -14.92 10.34 -3.62
CA ARG A 27 -16.05 9.43 -3.51
C ARG A 27 -16.69 9.14 -4.85
N MET A 28 -16.84 10.13 -5.71
CA MET A 28 -17.35 9.93 -7.06
C MET A 28 -16.44 9.06 -7.92
N GLU A 29 -15.12 9.26 -7.81
CA GLU A 29 -14.12 8.42 -8.48
C GLU A 29 -14.18 6.98 -7.98
N TYR A 30 -14.22 6.78 -6.66
CA TYR A 30 -14.38 5.46 -6.04
C TYR A 30 -15.64 4.72 -6.52
N GLU A 31 -16.79 5.38 -6.51
CA GLU A 31 -18.04 4.77 -6.97
C GLU A 31 -17.98 4.41 -8.46
N TYR A 32 -17.40 5.30 -9.28
CA TYR A 32 -17.23 5.06 -10.71
C TYR A 32 -16.32 3.86 -10.98
N GLU A 33 -15.15 3.81 -10.35
CA GLU A 33 -14.18 2.70 -10.50
C GLU A 33 -14.78 1.37 -10.01
N LYS A 34 -15.51 1.41 -8.91
CA LYS A 34 -16.19 0.24 -8.34
C LYS A 34 -17.30 -0.28 -9.27
N GLU A 35 -18.12 0.61 -9.83
CA GLU A 35 -19.15 0.24 -10.79
C GLU A 35 -18.54 -0.29 -12.10
N GLU A 36 -17.48 0.33 -12.59
CA GLU A 36 -16.77 -0.12 -13.78
C GLU A 36 -16.18 -1.52 -13.57
N PHE A 37 -15.54 -1.76 -12.45
CA PHE A 37 -15.02 -3.09 -12.08
C PHE A 37 -16.16 -4.12 -12.01
N LYS A 38 -17.29 -3.78 -11.37
CA LYS A 38 -18.46 -4.65 -11.32
C LYS A 38 -18.98 -4.96 -12.72
N ARG A 39 -19.13 -3.96 -13.57
CA ARG A 39 -19.59 -4.13 -14.95
C ARG A 39 -18.67 -5.05 -15.74
N GLN A 40 -17.35 -4.92 -15.56
CA GLN A 40 -16.36 -5.76 -16.22
C GLN A 40 -16.33 -7.18 -15.68
N THR A 41 -16.63 -7.39 -14.40
CA THR A 41 -16.55 -8.70 -13.75
C THR A 41 -17.89 -9.40 -13.61
N GLU A 42 -18.95 -8.74 -13.19
CA GLU A 42 -20.25 -9.37 -12.92
C GLU A 42 -21.03 -9.74 -14.20
N ASN A 43 -20.95 -8.92 -15.25
CA ASN A 43 -21.57 -9.21 -16.53
C ASN A 43 -20.81 -10.25 -17.37
N MET A 44 -19.70 -10.74 -16.85
CA MET A 44 -18.84 -11.69 -17.54
C MET A 44 -19.03 -13.09 -16.93
N GLY A 45 -19.43 -14.07 -17.76
CA GLY A 45 -19.48 -15.48 -17.33
C GLY A 45 -18.11 -16.01 -16.91
N VAL A 46 -18.09 -17.02 -16.02
CA VAL A 46 -16.87 -17.61 -15.43
C VAL A 46 -15.84 -17.96 -16.49
N ALA A 47 -16.24 -18.66 -17.57
CA ALA A 47 -15.34 -19.04 -18.65
C ALA A 47 -14.63 -17.86 -19.32
N ARG A 48 -15.29 -16.71 -19.43
CA ARG A 48 -14.68 -15.49 -19.98
C ARG A 48 -13.73 -14.84 -18.99
N LYS A 49 -14.03 -14.89 -17.69
CA LYS A 49 -13.15 -14.40 -16.62
C LYS A 49 -11.85 -15.22 -16.56
N VAL A 50 -11.97 -16.54 -16.66
CA VAL A 50 -10.81 -17.45 -16.73
C VAL A 50 -9.92 -17.09 -17.91
N LYS A 51 -10.48 -16.96 -19.12
CA LYS A 51 -9.74 -16.59 -20.34
C LYS A 51 -9.03 -15.23 -20.25
N ARG A 52 -9.47 -14.34 -19.36
CA ARG A 52 -8.85 -13.03 -19.10
C ARG A 52 -7.88 -13.04 -17.91
N GLY A 53 -7.64 -14.19 -17.31
CA GLY A 53 -6.77 -14.29 -16.14
C GLY A 53 -7.31 -13.64 -14.87
N LEU A 54 -8.61 -13.37 -14.80
CA LEU A 54 -9.27 -12.71 -13.68
C LEU A 54 -9.84 -13.69 -12.66
N CYS A 55 -9.90 -14.97 -13.00
CA CYS A 55 -10.57 -16.01 -12.23
C CYS A 55 -9.90 -17.36 -12.46
N TRP A 56 -9.79 -18.15 -11.40
CA TRP A 56 -9.51 -19.59 -11.47
C TRP A 56 -10.77 -20.38 -11.16
N TYR A 57 -11.16 -21.24 -12.09
CA TYR A 57 -12.27 -22.17 -11.94
C TYR A 57 -12.11 -23.37 -12.88
N PRO A 58 -12.21 -24.62 -12.38
CA PRO A 58 -12.32 -24.96 -10.96
C PRO A 58 -11.02 -24.67 -10.21
N ALA A 59 -11.15 -24.35 -8.92
CA ALA A 59 -10.04 -24.16 -8.00
C ALA A 59 -10.10 -25.21 -6.89
N THR A 60 -8.95 -25.73 -6.48
CA THR A 60 -8.87 -26.75 -5.43
C THR A 60 -8.21 -26.18 -4.19
N PRO A 61 -8.90 -26.20 -3.03
CA PRO A 61 -8.31 -25.75 -1.78
C PRO A 61 -7.28 -26.80 -1.29
N GLY A 62 -6.15 -26.30 -0.83
CA GLY A 62 -5.06 -27.09 -0.28
C GLY A 62 -4.94 -26.91 1.25
N ARG A 63 -3.73 -27.06 1.76
CA ARG A 63 -3.43 -26.90 3.18
C ARG A 63 -3.58 -25.46 3.63
N SER A 64 -3.98 -25.29 4.88
CA SER A 64 -3.95 -24.01 5.59
C SER A 64 -2.89 -24.03 6.68
N TYR A 65 -2.24 -22.88 6.91
CA TYR A 65 -1.20 -22.74 7.91
C TYR A 65 -1.00 -21.26 8.28
N TYR A 66 -0.22 -21.01 9.33
CA TYR A 66 0.23 -19.67 9.66
C TYR A 66 1.57 -19.41 8.98
N ASN A 67 1.65 -18.31 8.23
CA ASN A 67 2.90 -17.89 7.58
C ASN A 67 3.88 -17.25 8.59
N SER A 68 5.06 -16.86 8.13
CA SER A 68 6.10 -16.23 8.97
C SER A 68 5.67 -14.92 9.64
N LEU A 69 4.61 -14.27 9.14
CA LEU A 69 4.01 -13.07 9.70
C LEU A 69 2.83 -13.38 10.64
N ASN A 70 2.67 -14.64 11.05
CA ASN A 70 1.56 -15.12 11.87
C ASN A 70 0.17 -14.82 11.28
N GLN A 71 0.06 -14.83 9.94
CA GLN A 71 -1.20 -14.67 9.23
C GLN A 71 -1.71 -16.04 8.78
N LEU A 72 -2.99 -16.30 8.98
CA LEU A 72 -3.63 -17.52 8.53
C LEU A 72 -3.75 -17.49 7.00
N VAL A 73 -3.20 -18.47 6.32
CA VAL A 73 -3.20 -18.58 4.87
C VAL A 73 -3.75 -19.92 4.42
N ILE A 74 -4.26 -19.96 3.19
CA ILE A 74 -4.68 -21.18 2.49
C ILE A 74 -4.00 -21.25 1.13
N GLU A 75 -3.56 -22.43 0.74
CA GLU A 75 -3.12 -22.73 -0.61
C GLU A 75 -4.31 -23.04 -1.50
N ILE A 76 -4.33 -22.47 -2.68
CA ILE A 76 -5.33 -22.74 -3.72
C ILE A 76 -4.56 -23.17 -4.98
N THR A 77 -4.95 -24.29 -5.57
CA THR A 77 -4.35 -24.78 -6.80
C THR A 77 -5.34 -24.74 -7.95
N HIS A 78 -4.81 -24.58 -9.14
CA HIS A 78 -5.54 -24.55 -10.39
C HIS A 78 -4.79 -25.40 -11.42
N THR A 79 -5.46 -26.42 -11.97
CA THR A 79 -4.84 -27.41 -12.85
C THR A 79 -5.30 -27.33 -14.29
N GLU A 80 -6.33 -26.52 -14.57
CA GLU A 80 -6.89 -26.33 -15.89
C GLU A 80 -6.53 -24.95 -16.45
N ASN A 81 -6.34 -24.84 -17.75
CA ASN A 81 -6.01 -23.58 -18.44
C ASN A 81 -4.76 -22.87 -17.91
N THR A 82 -3.73 -23.64 -17.55
CA THR A 82 -2.45 -23.12 -17.04
C THR A 82 -1.67 -22.30 -18.07
N ASP A 83 -2.03 -22.37 -19.36
CA ASP A 83 -1.43 -21.58 -20.45
C ASP A 83 -1.92 -20.12 -20.46
N ILE A 84 -2.90 -19.78 -19.60
CA ILE A 84 -3.46 -18.43 -19.53
C ILE A 84 -2.72 -17.64 -18.46
N GLU A 85 -2.07 -16.57 -18.87
CA GLU A 85 -1.47 -15.62 -17.96
C GLU A 85 -2.55 -15.01 -17.04
N HIS A 86 -2.38 -15.16 -15.74
CA HIS A 86 -3.32 -14.66 -14.74
C HIS A 86 -2.88 -13.33 -14.14
N ASN A 87 -3.85 -12.57 -13.62
CA ASN A 87 -3.63 -11.27 -13.01
C ASN A 87 -3.62 -11.31 -11.45
N PHE A 88 -3.44 -12.49 -10.87
CA PHE A 88 -3.30 -12.64 -9.42
C PHE A 88 -1.88 -12.25 -9.02
N GLU A 89 -1.77 -11.07 -8.46
CA GLU A 89 -0.52 -10.52 -7.96
C GLU A 89 -0.58 -10.41 -6.44
N PHE A 90 0.59 -10.39 -5.82
CA PHE A 90 0.69 -10.14 -4.39
C PHE A 90 -0.05 -8.86 -3.97
N GLY A 91 -0.78 -8.96 -2.84
CA GLY A 91 -1.54 -7.85 -2.25
C GLY A 91 -2.88 -7.58 -2.95
N ARG A 92 -3.20 -8.27 -4.04
CA ARG A 92 -4.51 -8.11 -4.69
C ARG A 92 -5.60 -8.79 -3.87
N PRO A 93 -6.73 -8.13 -3.65
CA PRO A 93 -7.87 -8.76 -3.01
C PRO A 93 -8.54 -9.75 -3.96
N VAL A 94 -9.01 -10.84 -3.39
CA VAL A 94 -9.75 -11.91 -4.08
C VAL A 94 -11.01 -12.25 -3.30
N CYS A 95 -12.02 -12.70 -4.02
CA CYS A 95 -13.22 -13.31 -3.44
C CYS A 95 -13.39 -14.73 -3.95
N PHE A 96 -13.94 -15.59 -3.08
CA PHE A 96 -14.27 -16.96 -3.38
C PHE A 96 -15.73 -17.09 -3.75
N PHE A 97 -16.04 -18.09 -4.58
CA PHE A 97 -17.41 -18.39 -4.97
C PHE A 97 -17.59 -19.88 -5.20
N ARG A 98 -18.83 -20.33 -5.14
CA ARG A 98 -19.28 -21.65 -5.57
C ARG A 98 -20.11 -21.51 -6.85
N GLN A 99 -19.90 -22.39 -7.81
CA GLN A 99 -20.77 -22.52 -8.96
C GLN A 99 -21.62 -23.77 -8.84
N SER A 100 -22.95 -23.64 -8.84
CA SER A 100 -23.88 -24.76 -8.84
C SER A 100 -23.99 -25.40 -10.24
N ALA A 101 -24.57 -26.61 -10.30
CA ALA A 101 -24.73 -27.36 -11.56
C ALA A 101 -25.57 -26.63 -12.62
N ASP A 102 -26.45 -25.74 -12.20
CA ASP A 102 -27.25 -24.85 -13.08
C ASP A 102 -26.48 -23.62 -13.56
N GLY A 103 -25.18 -23.51 -13.20
CA GLY A 103 -24.32 -22.39 -13.58
C GLY A 103 -24.45 -21.15 -12.69
N LYS A 104 -25.29 -21.17 -11.66
CA LYS A 104 -25.46 -20.04 -10.73
C LYS A 104 -24.24 -19.88 -9.85
N ILE A 105 -23.75 -18.64 -9.72
CA ILE A 105 -22.62 -18.26 -8.88
C ILE A 105 -23.13 -17.75 -7.54
N THR A 106 -22.57 -18.27 -6.44
CA THR A 106 -22.80 -17.75 -5.08
C THR A 106 -21.48 -17.35 -4.48
N TYR A 107 -21.29 -16.06 -4.22
CA TYR A 107 -20.08 -15.52 -3.61
C TYR A 107 -20.10 -15.77 -2.09
N MET A 108 -18.92 -16.04 -1.54
CA MET A 108 -18.70 -16.07 -0.10
C MET A 108 -18.70 -14.64 0.47
N ASN A 109 -19.05 -14.51 1.73
CA ASN A 109 -19.29 -13.20 2.36
C ASN A 109 -18.02 -12.61 2.99
N PHE A 110 -16.85 -12.91 2.42
CA PHE A 110 -15.56 -12.39 2.84
C PHE A 110 -14.64 -12.23 1.64
N THR A 111 -13.58 -11.46 1.84
CA THR A 111 -12.47 -11.29 0.89
C THR A 111 -11.18 -11.81 1.52
N ALA A 112 -10.25 -12.25 0.68
CA ALA A 112 -8.91 -12.64 1.06
C ALA A 112 -7.89 -11.82 0.26
N THR A 113 -6.62 -11.90 0.64
CA THR A 113 -5.55 -11.16 -0.05
C THR A 113 -4.51 -12.13 -0.57
N VAL A 114 -4.12 -12.01 -1.81
CA VAL A 114 -3.06 -12.84 -2.41
C VAL A 114 -1.73 -12.55 -1.72
N SER A 115 -1.14 -13.58 -1.11
CA SER A 115 0.20 -13.52 -0.51
C SER A 115 1.29 -14.02 -1.45
N TYR A 116 0.94 -14.90 -2.37
CA TYR A 116 1.82 -15.45 -3.39
C TYR A 116 0.95 -16.02 -4.52
N ALA A 117 1.41 -15.93 -5.76
CA ALA A 117 0.81 -16.66 -6.86
C ALA A 117 1.89 -17.01 -7.90
N ASP A 118 1.84 -18.23 -8.40
CA ASP A 118 2.54 -18.71 -9.60
C ASP A 118 1.52 -19.27 -10.61
N GLU A 119 1.95 -19.85 -11.70
CA GLU A 119 1.10 -20.32 -12.79
C GLU A 119 -0.03 -21.28 -12.35
N THR A 120 0.17 -22.04 -11.27
CA THR A 120 -0.72 -23.13 -10.85
C THR A 120 -1.16 -23.04 -9.38
N ARG A 121 -0.49 -22.23 -8.59
CA ARG A 121 -0.70 -22.16 -7.14
C ARG A 121 -0.79 -20.72 -6.65
N MET A 122 -1.75 -20.48 -5.76
CA MET A 122 -1.90 -19.24 -5.03
C MET A 122 -1.89 -19.52 -3.54
N VAL A 123 -1.34 -18.59 -2.77
CA VAL A 123 -1.48 -18.54 -1.31
C VAL A 123 -2.28 -17.29 -0.97
N ALA A 124 -3.41 -17.46 -0.31
CA ALA A 124 -4.29 -16.36 0.08
C ALA A 124 -4.30 -16.19 1.60
N ILE A 125 -4.14 -14.94 2.08
CA ILE A 125 -4.32 -14.57 3.49
C ILE A 125 -5.80 -14.52 3.77
N MET A 126 -6.24 -15.31 4.75
CA MET A 126 -7.65 -15.47 5.10
C MET A 126 -8.03 -14.60 6.29
N PRO A 127 -9.28 -14.10 6.36
CA PRO A 127 -9.73 -13.27 7.48
C PRO A 127 -9.88 -14.05 8.80
N GLY A 128 -9.96 -15.38 8.74
CA GLY A 128 -10.08 -16.21 9.93
C GLY A 128 -10.35 -17.68 9.62
N ALA A 129 -10.34 -18.53 10.66
CA ALA A 129 -10.50 -19.98 10.53
C ALA A 129 -11.85 -20.39 9.92
N GLY A 130 -12.93 -19.67 10.22
CA GLY A 130 -14.25 -19.94 9.63
C GLY A 130 -14.25 -19.80 8.12
N ALA A 131 -13.57 -18.78 7.58
CA ALA A 131 -13.44 -18.59 6.14
C ALA A 131 -12.61 -19.70 5.48
N VAL A 132 -11.56 -20.19 6.16
CA VAL A 132 -10.77 -21.33 5.69
C VAL A 132 -11.64 -22.59 5.60
N MET A 133 -12.41 -22.89 6.63
CA MET A 133 -13.32 -24.06 6.64
C MET A 133 -14.35 -23.97 5.50
N GLU A 134 -14.97 -22.80 5.32
CA GLU A 134 -15.95 -22.57 4.25
C GLU A 134 -15.35 -22.84 2.86
N VAL A 135 -14.10 -22.37 2.62
CA VAL A 135 -13.40 -22.64 1.36
C VAL A 135 -13.06 -24.12 1.18
N GLN A 136 -12.59 -24.79 2.26
CA GLN A 136 -12.19 -26.20 2.20
C GLN A 136 -13.37 -27.17 2.02
N GLU A 137 -14.55 -26.81 2.51
CA GLU A 137 -15.78 -27.62 2.42
C GLU A 137 -16.60 -27.33 1.16
N THR A 138 -16.17 -26.35 0.35
CA THR A 138 -16.96 -25.93 -0.83
C THR A 138 -16.59 -26.73 -2.07
N ASP A 139 -17.59 -27.45 -2.61
CA ASP A 139 -17.50 -28.06 -3.93
C ASP A 139 -17.62 -27.02 -5.04
N ASN A 140 -16.99 -27.31 -6.20
CA ASN A 140 -16.98 -26.42 -7.37
C ASN A 140 -16.54 -25.00 -7.01
N LEU A 141 -15.46 -24.92 -6.23
CA LEU A 141 -14.84 -23.68 -5.79
C LEU A 141 -14.26 -22.89 -6.97
N GLY A 142 -14.43 -21.59 -6.93
CA GLY A 142 -13.72 -20.64 -7.77
C GLY A 142 -13.17 -19.50 -6.95
N VAL A 143 -12.11 -18.87 -7.46
CA VAL A 143 -11.53 -17.66 -6.90
C VAL A 143 -11.37 -16.62 -8.01
N GLN A 144 -11.72 -15.38 -7.73
CA GLN A 144 -11.58 -14.28 -8.68
C GLN A 144 -11.02 -13.03 -8.02
N LEU A 145 -10.41 -12.16 -8.82
CA LEU A 145 -10.02 -10.84 -8.37
C LEU A 145 -11.23 -10.06 -7.86
N TYR A 146 -10.99 -9.29 -6.80
CA TYR A 146 -11.96 -8.38 -6.22
C TYR A 146 -11.48 -6.94 -6.36
N PHE A 147 -12.40 -5.98 -6.24
CA PHE A 147 -12.04 -4.56 -6.29
C PHE A 147 -11.19 -4.17 -5.09
N ASP A 148 -10.05 -3.52 -5.34
CA ASP A 148 -9.16 -3.07 -4.27
C ASP A 148 -9.63 -1.75 -3.68
N GLU A 149 -10.34 -1.82 -2.57
CA GLU A 149 -10.83 -0.66 -1.83
C GLU A 149 -9.78 -0.07 -0.86
N THR A 150 -8.66 -0.76 -0.66
CA THR A 150 -7.69 -0.42 0.41
C THR A 150 -7.12 0.97 0.23
N SER A 151 -6.71 1.31 -0.98
CA SER A 151 -6.17 2.63 -1.29
C SER A 151 -7.20 3.74 -1.09
N TYR A 152 -8.43 3.52 -1.54
CA TYR A 152 -9.52 4.48 -1.35
C TYR A 152 -9.87 4.69 0.11
N ARG A 153 -9.95 3.59 0.89
CA ARG A 153 -10.20 3.67 2.34
C ARG A 153 -9.14 4.50 3.03
N THR A 154 -7.87 4.25 2.76
CA THR A 154 -6.75 5.02 3.32
C THR A 154 -6.82 6.50 2.94
N MET A 155 -7.17 6.82 1.70
CA MET A 155 -7.35 8.21 1.25
C MET A 155 -8.53 8.89 1.96
N PHE A 156 -9.67 8.19 2.15
CA PHE A 156 -10.81 8.71 2.89
C PHE A 156 -10.47 8.97 4.35
N GLU A 157 -9.82 8.02 5.02
CA GLU A 157 -9.38 8.15 6.41
C GLU A 157 -8.43 9.37 6.57
N ALA A 158 -7.44 9.50 5.69
CA ALA A 158 -6.50 10.61 5.71
C ALA A 158 -7.18 11.99 5.51
N LEU A 159 -8.14 12.07 4.58
CA LEU A 159 -8.91 13.30 4.37
C LEU A 159 -9.80 13.63 5.58
N GLU A 160 -10.43 12.61 6.17
CA GLU A 160 -11.29 12.79 7.33
C GLU A 160 -10.49 13.24 8.56
N ASP A 161 -9.34 12.62 8.81
CA ASP A 161 -8.42 13.01 9.89
C ASP A 161 -7.93 14.45 9.70
N THR A 162 -7.58 14.82 8.46
CA THR A 162 -7.15 16.17 8.11
C THR A 162 -8.26 17.20 8.36
N LEU A 163 -9.51 16.89 7.96
CA LEU A 163 -10.67 17.74 8.18
C LEU A 163 -11.04 17.90 9.65
N ARG A 164 -10.95 16.81 10.43
CA ARG A 164 -11.28 16.81 11.87
C ARG A 164 -10.21 17.44 12.76
N SER A 165 -8.99 17.56 12.27
CA SER A 165 -7.85 18.06 13.03
C SER A 165 -8.07 19.50 13.52
N LYS A 166 -7.86 19.72 14.82
CA LYS A 166 -7.97 21.04 15.47
C LYS A 166 -6.87 21.21 16.53
N GLY A 167 -6.17 22.33 16.49
CA GLY A 167 -5.19 22.70 17.52
C GLY A 167 -4.00 21.75 17.65
N ASN A 168 -3.70 20.96 16.63
CA ASN A 168 -2.58 20.03 16.58
C ASN A 168 -1.71 20.28 15.34
N ARG A 169 -0.58 19.59 15.24
CA ARG A 169 0.38 19.75 14.15
C ARG A 169 -0.23 19.46 12.77
N LEU A 170 -1.14 18.50 12.68
CA LEU A 170 -1.82 18.17 11.41
C LEU A 170 -2.71 19.33 10.94
N ALA A 171 -3.42 20.01 11.86
CA ALA A 171 -4.19 21.20 11.53
C ALA A 171 -3.30 22.36 11.05
N GLU A 172 -2.16 22.59 11.71
CA GLU A 172 -1.18 23.61 11.30
C GLU A 172 -0.66 23.31 9.88
N LEU A 173 -0.24 22.09 9.60
CA LEU A 173 0.26 21.69 8.28
C LEU A 173 -0.82 21.78 7.21
N ARG A 174 -2.07 21.40 7.54
CA ARG A 174 -3.22 21.59 6.65
C ARG A 174 -3.37 23.06 6.26
N ASP A 175 -3.37 23.95 7.25
CA ASP A 175 -3.60 25.38 7.03
C ASP A 175 -2.45 26.01 6.21
N ILE A 176 -1.21 25.53 6.39
CA ILE A 176 -0.07 25.91 5.55
C ILE A 176 -0.25 25.43 4.11
N LEU A 177 -0.60 24.15 3.92
CA LEU A 177 -0.79 23.57 2.59
C LEU A 177 -1.96 24.20 1.82
N LEU A 178 -2.99 24.64 2.52
CA LEU A 178 -4.13 25.36 1.96
C LEU A 178 -3.88 26.88 1.81
N GLY A 179 -2.71 27.37 2.21
CA GLY A 179 -2.30 28.78 2.06
C GLY A 179 -2.93 29.75 3.05
N THR A 180 -3.62 29.27 4.09
CA THR A 180 -4.17 30.11 5.17
C THR A 180 -3.14 30.50 6.21
N SER A 181 -2.06 29.75 6.33
CA SER A 181 -0.92 30.02 7.20
C SER A 181 0.39 29.99 6.40
N LYS A 182 1.38 30.74 6.85
CA LYS A 182 2.70 30.75 6.21
C LYS A 182 3.58 29.64 6.75
N ALA A 183 4.31 28.95 5.86
CA ALA A 183 5.34 28.00 6.27
C ALA A 183 6.51 28.73 6.94
N GLY A 184 7.04 28.13 8.01
CA GLY A 184 8.21 28.64 8.72
C GLY A 184 9.51 28.15 8.07
N PHE A 185 10.54 28.99 8.12
CA PHE A 185 11.89 28.68 7.66
C PHE A 185 12.91 29.03 8.73
N ARG A 186 14.03 28.31 8.76
CA ARG A 186 15.22 28.62 9.57
C ARG A 186 16.21 29.37 8.71
N GLU A 187 16.95 30.28 9.28
CA GLU A 187 18.13 30.83 8.63
C GLU A 187 19.29 29.85 8.82
N LEU A 188 19.80 29.33 7.73
CA LEU A 188 20.98 28.44 7.70
C LEU A 188 21.98 29.00 6.68
N TYR A 189 23.27 28.83 6.98
CA TYR A 189 24.30 29.08 5.98
C TYR A 189 24.14 28.10 4.81
N PRO A 190 24.12 28.59 3.55
CA PRO A 190 23.97 27.73 2.40
C PRO A 190 25.09 26.69 2.29
N VAL A 191 24.73 25.44 2.10
CA VAL A 191 25.65 24.36 1.83
C VAL A 191 25.95 24.34 0.34
N ARG A 192 27.19 24.11 -0.02
CA ARG A 192 27.65 24.02 -1.43
C ARG A 192 27.76 22.56 -1.85
N PHE A 193 27.24 22.28 -3.03
CA PHE A 193 27.23 20.95 -3.65
C PHE A 193 27.83 21.02 -5.05
N PRO A 194 29.16 20.82 -5.21
CA PRO A 194 29.85 20.96 -6.51
C PRO A 194 29.30 20.04 -7.61
N TRP A 195 28.62 18.95 -7.24
CA TRP A 195 28.01 17.98 -8.15
C TRP A 195 26.56 18.28 -8.53
N LEU A 196 25.93 19.28 -7.93
CA LEU A 196 24.60 19.76 -8.27
C LEU A 196 24.68 21.02 -9.13
N ASN A 197 23.71 21.19 -10.00
CA ASN A 197 23.55 22.49 -10.66
C ASN A 197 22.98 23.55 -9.68
N SER A 198 23.04 24.80 -10.02
CA SER A 198 22.64 25.91 -9.14
C SER A 198 21.18 25.85 -8.70
N THR A 199 20.27 25.33 -9.53
CA THR A 199 18.86 25.20 -9.22
C THR A 199 18.64 24.05 -8.23
N GLN A 200 19.31 22.91 -8.43
CA GLN A 200 19.26 21.78 -7.51
C GLN A 200 19.88 22.13 -6.16
N GLU A 201 21.04 22.82 -6.14
CA GLU A 201 21.68 23.31 -4.91
C GLU A 201 20.72 24.24 -4.14
N THR A 202 20.07 25.16 -4.83
CA THR A 202 19.08 26.06 -4.24
C THR A 202 17.90 25.28 -3.67
N ALA A 203 17.40 24.25 -4.37
CA ALA A 203 16.30 23.41 -3.91
C ALA A 203 16.67 22.65 -2.63
N VAL A 204 17.86 22.01 -2.57
CA VAL A 204 18.34 21.33 -1.36
C VAL A 204 18.43 22.31 -0.19
N ASN A 205 19.05 23.46 -0.38
CA ASN A 205 19.16 24.45 0.70
C ASN A 205 17.81 24.95 1.20
N LYS A 206 16.81 25.11 0.32
CA LYS A 206 15.44 25.45 0.73
C LYS A 206 14.78 24.36 1.55
N VAL A 207 14.99 23.07 1.18
CA VAL A 207 14.50 21.94 1.98
C VAL A 207 15.12 21.96 3.38
N LEU A 208 16.43 22.15 3.48
CA LEU A 208 17.14 22.20 4.76
C LEU A 208 16.70 23.36 5.66
N CYS A 209 16.31 24.50 5.08
CA CYS A 209 15.78 25.65 5.80
C CYS A 209 14.32 25.46 6.27
N ALA A 210 13.56 24.55 5.69
CA ALA A 210 12.14 24.39 6.02
C ALA A 210 11.95 23.88 7.45
N ARG A 211 11.02 24.50 8.18
CA ARG A 211 10.51 24.00 9.47
C ARG A 211 9.27 23.14 9.30
N ASP A 212 8.47 23.48 8.32
CA ASP A 212 7.14 22.89 8.12
C ASP A 212 7.06 22.11 6.81
N VAL A 213 7.13 22.81 5.69
CA VAL A 213 6.92 22.23 4.36
C VAL A 213 7.91 22.85 3.36
N ALA A 214 8.49 22.00 2.50
CA ALA A 214 9.19 22.42 1.30
C ALA A 214 8.69 21.60 0.11
N ILE A 215 8.37 22.27 -0.99
CA ILE A 215 7.90 21.62 -2.23
C ILE A 215 8.99 21.78 -3.29
N VAL A 216 9.51 20.65 -3.78
CA VAL A 216 10.46 20.61 -4.91
C VAL A 216 9.71 20.14 -6.15
N HIS A 217 9.41 21.07 -7.04
CA HIS A 217 8.74 20.78 -8.31
C HIS A 217 9.73 20.84 -9.46
N GLY A 218 9.54 19.96 -10.45
CA GLY A 218 10.35 19.97 -11.67
C GLY A 218 9.80 18.99 -12.72
N PRO A 219 9.94 19.30 -14.02
CA PRO A 219 9.58 18.39 -15.11
C PRO A 219 10.31 17.04 -15.06
N PRO A 220 9.88 16.03 -15.81
CA PRO A 220 10.64 14.79 -15.98
C PRO A 220 12.07 15.06 -16.46
N GLY A 221 13.05 14.29 -15.99
CA GLY A 221 14.45 14.41 -16.40
C GLY A 221 15.27 15.54 -15.75
N THR A 222 14.70 16.37 -14.89
CA THR A 222 15.42 17.48 -14.22
C THR A 222 16.28 17.05 -13.03
N GLY A 223 16.37 15.75 -12.74
CA GLY A 223 17.15 15.24 -11.61
C GLY A 223 16.49 15.41 -10.25
N LYS A 224 15.13 15.49 -10.19
CA LYS A 224 14.40 15.60 -8.92
C LYS A 224 14.82 14.55 -7.89
N THR A 225 14.96 13.30 -8.31
CA THR A 225 15.30 12.19 -7.39
C THR A 225 16.73 12.33 -6.87
N THR A 226 17.67 12.78 -7.70
CA THR A 226 19.05 13.09 -7.26
C THR A 226 19.04 14.23 -6.24
N THR A 227 18.28 15.27 -6.50
CA THR A 227 18.09 16.41 -5.57
C THR A 227 17.46 15.94 -4.25
N LEU A 228 16.47 15.06 -4.32
CA LEU A 228 15.81 14.49 -3.13
C LEU A 228 16.76 13.64 -2.30
N VAL A 229 17.53 12.75 -2.94
CA VAL A 229 18.55 11.93 -2.25
C VAL A 229 19.57 12.80 -1.52
N GLU A 230 20.01 13.90 -2.14
CA GLU A 230 20.92 14.86 -1.51
C GLU A 230 20.26 15.55 -0.32
N ALA A 231 19.02 16.00 -0.47
CA ALA A 231 18.28 16.64 0.61
C ALA A 231 18.07 15.69 1.80
N ILE A 232 17.76 14.42 1.55
CA ILE A 232 17.62 13.39 2.59
C ILE A 232 18.96 13.17 3.29
N TYR A 233 20.03 12.98 2.54
CA TYR A 233 21.36 12.75 3.07
C TYR A 233 21.80 13.90 4.00
N GLU A 234 21.67 15.14 3.55
CA GLU A 234 21.98 16.32 4.34
C GLU A 234 21.05 16.53 5.54
N THR A 235 19.78 16.14 5.42
CA THR A 235 18.84 16.20 6.54
C THR A 235 19.26 15.24 7.67
N LEU A 236 19.77 14.04 7.33
CA LEU A 236 20.24 13.06 8.30
C LEU A 236 21.46 13.50 9.11
N HIS A 237 22.20 14.54 8.69
CA HIS A 237 23.23 15.18 9.51
C HIS A 237 22.64 16.07 10.61
N ARG A 238 21.35 16.36 10.58
CA ARG A 238 20.64 17.29 11.48
C ARG A 238 19.51 16.64 12.24
N GLU A 239 18.92 15.59 11.66
CA GLU A 239 17.77 14.88 12.22
C GLU A 239 18.15 13.39 12.43
N PRO A 240 17.69 12.76 13.51
CA PRO A 240 18.08 11.39 13.84
C PRO A 240 17.51 10.36 12.86
N GLN A 241 16.41 10.68 12.18
CA GLN A 241 15.79 9.79 11.19
C GLN A 241 14.93 10.57 10.19
N VAL A 242 14.78 10.00 9.00
CA VAL A 242 13.93 10.53 7.91
C VAL A 242 13.04 9.40 7.39
N LEU A 243 11.74 9.66 7.30
CA LEU A 243 10.80 8.76 6.65
C LEU A 243 10.64 9.17 5.18
N VAL A 244 10.88 8.22 4.28
CA VAL A 244 10.73 8.42 2.83
C VAL A 244 9.58 7.57 2.31
N CYS A 245 8.61 8.21 1.66
CA CYS A 245 7.46 7.55 1.06
C CYS A 245 7.38 7.85 -0.44
N ALA A 246 6.95 6.87 -1.23
CA ALA A 246 6.63 7.06 -2.64
C ALA A 246 5.44 6.19 -3.05
N GLN A 247 4.79 6.54 -4.15
CA GLN A 247 3.61 5.82 -4.67
C GLN A 247 3.96 4.44 -5.24
N SER A 248 5.20 4.22 -5.71
CA SER A 248 5.63 2.95 -6.27
C SER A 248 6.79 2.34 -5.49
N ASN A 249 6.80 1.00 -5.37
CA ASN A 249 7.91 0.26 -4.79
C ASN A 249 9.23 0.54 -5.51
N THR A 250 9.20 0.62 -6.84
CA THR A 250 10.38 0.93 -7.67
C THR A 250 11.00 2.27 -7.28
N ALA A 251 10.21 3.30 -7.02
CA ALA A 251 10.71 4.62 -6.61
C ALA A 251 11.33 4.58 -5.21
N VAL A 252 10.70 3.87 -4.27
CA VAL A 252 11.27 3.67 -2.92
C VAL A 252 12.58 2.91 -2.98
N ASP A 253 12.62 1.81 -3.74
CA ASP A 253 13.83 0.98 -3.87
C ASP A 253 14.98 1.77 -4.50
N TRP A 254 14.71 2.53 -5.54
CA TRP A 254 15.72 3.35 -6.20
C TRP A 254 16.30 4.44 -5.27
N ILE A 255 15.45 5.15 -4.52
CA ILE A 255 15.90 6.14 -3.53
C ILE A 255 16.71 5.44 -2.43
N SER A 256 16.23 4.31 -1.94
CA SER A 256 16.88 3.51 -0.90
C SER A 256 18.27 3.03 -1.35
N GLU A 257 18.39 2.51 -2.58
CA GLU A 257 19.68 2.07 -3.16
C GLU A 257 20.68 3.24 -3.18
N LYS A 258 20.25 4.41 -3.65
CA LYS A 258 21.11 5.61 -3.69
C LYS A 258 21.57 6.09 -2.32
N LEU A 259 20.74 5.93 -1.30
CA LEU A 259 21.11 6.25 0.08
C LEU A 259 22.06 5.21 0.67
N VAL A 260 21.85 3.92 0.38
CA VAL A 260 22.77 2.84 0.77
C VAL A 260 24.15 3.02 0.12
N ASP A 261 24.20 3.36 -1.16
CA ASP A 261 25.46 3.64 -1.88
C ASP A 261 26.28 4.77 -1.21
N ARG A 262 25.61 5.65 -0.45
CA ARG A 262 26.24 6.71 0.36
C ARG A 262 26.53 6.32 1.82
N GLY A 263 26.33 5.05 2.19
CA GLY A 263 26.57 4.54 3.53
C GLY A 263 25.45 4.88 4.54
N VAL A 264 24.29 5.32 4.09
CA VAL A 264 23.14 5.59 4.97
C VAL A 264 22.56 4.26 5.46
N ASN A 265 22.23 4.20 6.75
CA ASN A 265 21.54 3.06 7.32
C ASN A 265 20.05 3.11 6.97
N VAL A 266 19.65 2.34 5.97
CA VAL A 266 18.28 2.31 5.44
C VAL A 266 17.51 1.11 6.00
N LEU A 267 16.28 1.31 6.45
CA LEU A 267 15.29 0.26 6.71
C LEU A 267 14.20 0.34 5.63
N ARG A 268 14.09 -0.71 4.81
CA ARG A 268 13.07 -0.81 3.76
C ARG A 268 11.81 -1.44 4.34
N ILE A 269 10.79 -0.61 4.56
CA ILE A 269 9.47 -1.07 5.04
C ILE A 269 8.57 -1.35 3.83
N GLY A 270 7.89 -2.46 3.85
CA GLY A 270 6.96 -2.89 2.80
C GLY A 270 7.08 -4.37 2.56
N ASN A 271 6.32 -4.87 1.60
CA ASN A 271 6.31 -6.30 1.33
C ASN A 271 7.59 -6.78 0.66
N PRO A 272 8.29 -7.77 1.23
CA PRO A 272 9.55 -8.30 0.68
C PRO A 272 9.45 -8.83 -0.75
N THR A 273 8.28 -9.37 -1.16
CA THR A 273 8.11 -9.92 -2.52
C THR A 273 8.04 -8.85 -3.61
N ARG A 274 7.82 -7.60 -3.23
CA ARG A 274 7.78 -6.44 -4.14
C ARG A 274 9.03 -5.56 -4.05
N VAL A 275 10.03 -6.00 -3.31
CA VAL A 275 11.30 -5.29 -3.12
C VAL A 275 12.31 -5.81 -4.13
N ASN A 276 13.08 -4.92 -4.73
CA ASN A 276 14.19 -5.28 -5.61
C ASN A 276 15.21 -6.14 -4.84
N ASP A 277 15.81 -7.12 -5.51
CA ASP A 277 16.79 -8.06 -4.92
C ASP A 277 17.92 -7.36 -4.17
N LYS A 278 18.43 -6.24 -4.66
CA LYS A 278 19.44 -5.42 -4.00
C LYS A 278 19.01 -4.85 -2.66
N MET A 279 17.70 -4.60 -2.50
CA MET A 279 17.14 -4.01 -1.30
C MET A 279 16.55 -5.03 -0.32
N LEU A 280 16.50 -6.32 -0.69
CA LEU A 280 15.96 -7.38 0.17
C LEU A 280 16.66 -7.48 1.53
N SER A 281 17.99 -7.35 1.57
CA SER A 281 18.76 -7.40 2.83
C SER A 281 18.46 -6.22 3.77
N PHE A 282 17.85 -5.16 3.27
CA PHE A 282 17.48 -3.96 4.03
C PHE A 282 16.01 -3.97 4.49
N THR A 283 15.25 -5.02 4.15
CA THR A 283 13.88 -5.19 4.65
C THR A 283 13.86 -5.49 6.14
N TYR A 284 12.75 -5.16 6.80
CA TYR A 284 12.57 -5.40 8.22
C TYR A 284 12.77 -6.88 8.56
N GLU A 285 12.16 -7.78 7.80
CA GLU A 285 12.21 -9.23 8.01
C GLU A 285 13.65 -9.75 7.94
N ARG A 286 14.38 -9.39 6.90
CA ARG A 286 15.78 -9.83 6.73
C ARG A 286 16.72 -9.23 7.78
N ARG A 287 16.52 -7.96 8.14
CA ARG A 287 17.31 -7.35 9.23
C ARG A 287 17.00 -7.96 10.58
N PHE A 288 15.74 -8.30 10.84
CA PHE A 288 15.32 -8.98 12.05
C PHE A 288 15.94 -10.37 12.14
N GLU A 289 15.84 -11.19 11.08
CA GLU A 289 16.44 -12.52 10.98
C GLU A 289 17.97 -12.51 11.15
N ASN A 290 18.64 -11.49 10.61
CA ASN A 290 20.10 -11.35 10.68
C ASN A 290 20.58 -10.63 11.97
N HIS A 291 19.68 -10.26 12.86
CA HIS A 291 20.08 -9.60 14.12
C HIS A 291 20.80 -10.59 15.04
N PRO A 292 21.93 -10.22 15.67
CA PRO A 292 22.71 -11.14 16.53
C PRO A 292 21.93 -11.77 17.68
N LEU A 293 20.86 -11.10 18.16
CA LEU A 293 19.98 -11.59 19.22
C LEU A 293 18.78 -12.42 18.70
N TYR A 294 18.63 -12.57 17.39
CA TYR A 294 17.53 -13.34 16.81
C TYR A 294 17.49 -14.80 17.30
N PRO A 295 18.62 -15.54 17.38
CA PRO A 295 18.63 -16.88 17.96
C PRO A 295 18.12 -16.93 19.39
N CYS A 296 18.43 -15.93 20.23
CA CYS A 296 17.95 -15.85 21.60
C CYS A 296 16.42 -15.72 21.68
N LEU A 297 15.81 -14.96 20.76
CA LEU A 297 14.36 -14.82 20.69
C LEU A 297 13.67 -16.13 20.31
N LEU A 298 14.26 -16.93 19.42
CA LEU A 298 13.73 -18.23 19.03
C LEU A 298 13.74 -19.23 20.21
N TYR A 299 14.74 -19.16 21.08
CA TYR A 299 14.84 -20.02 22.25
C TYR A 299 13.97 -19.55 23.43
N THR A 300 13.58 -18.30 23.48
CA THR A 300 12.75 -17.72 24.56
C THR A 300 11.25 -17.67 24.20
N SER A 301 10.88 -17.87 22.94
CA SER A 301 9.49 -18.01 22.54
C SER A 301 8.93 -19.34 23.05
N PRO A 302 7.80 -19.36 23.81
CA PRO A 302 7.22 -20.60 24.26
C PRO A 302 6.85 -21.46 23.05
N SER A 303 7.29 -22.72 23.09
CA SER A 303 6.93 -23.69 22.04
C SER A 303 5.40 -23.84 22.00
N PRO A 304 4.78 -24.07 20.84
CA PRO A 304 3.36 -24.42 20.75
C PRO A 304 2.97 -25.61 21.65
N ARG A 305 3.93 -26.43 22.06
CA ARG A 305 3.74 -27.53 23.02
C ARG A 305 3.59 -27.07 24.47
N ASP A 306 4.15 -25.90 24.82
CA ASP A 306 4.10 -25.36 26.18
C ASP A 306 2.77 -24.64 26.47
N LEU A 307 2.00 -24.30 25.43
CA LEU A 307 0.68 -23.68 25.50
C LEU A 307 -0.47 -24.69 25.60
N SER A 308 -0.17 -26.00 25.48
CA SER A 308 -1.20 -27.07 25.53
C SER A 308 -1.41 -27.69 26.91
N THR A 309 -0.76 -27.17 27.96
CA THR A 309 -0.79 -27.74 29.34
C THR A 309 -1.26 -26.74 30.40
N SER A 310 -2.17 -25.81 30.04
CA SER A 310 -2.89 -25.02 31.05
C SER A 310 -4.38 -24.96 30.77
#